data_c9a88128b70ea3d996239fe043d9cd3f
#
_entry.id   c9a88128b70ea3d996239fe043d9cd3f
#
_cell.length_a   1.000
_cell.length_b   1.000
_cell.length_c   1.000
_cell.angle_alpha   90.00
_cell.angle_beta   90.00
_cell.angle_gamma   90.00
#
_symmetry.space_group_name_H-M   'P 1'
#
loop_
_entity.id
_entity.type
_entity.pdbx_description
1 polymer ?
#
loop_
_entity_poly.entity_id
_entity_poly.type
_entity_poly.pdbx_seq_one_letter_code
_entity_poly.pdbx_strand_id
1 'polypeptide(L)'
;MAHSCKTLNYVGGPEDSQENLLRWQAYEDVLQRYGIPLENDRIWNESYEVESGVRAFIHFQEKHLLPDAFVCANENIAVGLCHQAQQEGFKIPADFCVTGFDNFDKASYYRPRITTVSYEREVIAEAAMDLLVQIWGQNTTADCKMVPVQMLFQDSCGCKPEQVRSRSEYIEDRIFQEVREIDLHNEIMELK
;
A
#
# COMPACT_ATOMS: atom_id res chain seq x y z
N MET A 1 -17.04 -4.29 -0.65
CA MET A 1 -15.92 -3.93 0.23
C MET A 1 -16.02 -4.71 1.54
N ALA A 2 -14.91 -5.31 2.00
CA ALA A 2 -14.95 -6.17 3.18
C ALA A 2 -15.18 -5.43 4.51
N HIS A 3 -14.86 -4.13 4.57
CA HIS A 3 -14.97 -3.30 5.76
C HIS A 3 -16.11 -2.28 5.71
N SER A 4 -16.94 -2.32 4.65
CA SER A 4 -18.09 -1.42 4.47
C SER A 4 -17.75 0.09 4.51
N CYS A 5 -16.48 0.46 4.33
CA CYS A 5 -16.05 1.86 4.29
C CYS A 5 -16.69 2.57 3.09
N LYS A 6 -17.27 3.75 3.33
CA LYS A 6 -17.93 4.58 2.32
C LYS A 6 -17.18 5.86 2.04
N THR A 7 -16.48 6.37 3.06
CA THR A 7 -15.67 7.58 2.98
C THR A 7 -14.20 7.23 3.17
N LEU A 8 -13.37 7.68 2.24
CA LEU A 8 -11.94 7.39 2.22
C LEU A 8 -11.15 8.69 2.08
N ASN A 9 -10.09 8.85 2.87
CA ASN A 9 -9.13 9.94 2.70
C ASN A 9 -7.80 9.38 2.23
N TYR A 10 -7.20 10.04 1.25
CA TYR A 10 -5.86 9.73 0.77
C TYR A 10 -4.84 10.66 1.43
N VAL A 11 -3.76 10.08 1.95
CA VAL A 11 -2.63 10.83 2.51
C VAL A 11 -1.38 10.43 1.74
N GLY A 12 -1.01 11.27 0.78
CA GLY A 12 0.05 11.06 -0.18
C GLY A 12 1.40 11.64 0.25
N GLY A 13 2.41 11.29 -0.53
CA GLY A 13 3.74 11.88 -0.50
C GLY A 13 3.84 13.13 -1.38
N PRO A 14 5.08 13.55 -1.77
CA PRO A 14 5.29 14.68 -2.66
C PRO A 14 4.56 14.51 -3.99
N GLU A 15 3.96 15.59 -4.48
CA GLU A 15 3.17 15.57 -5.73
C GLU A 15 4.01 15.27 -6.98
N ASP A 16 5.31 15.60 -6.96
CA ASP A 16 6.27 15.32 -8.03
C ASP A 16 6.87 13.92 -7.97
N SER A 17 6.53 13.12 -6.95
CA SER A 17 6.96 11.73 -6.83
C SER A 17 6.19 10.83 -7.77
N GLN A 18 6.90 10.10 -8.65
CA GLN A 18 6.31 9.10 -9.53
C GLN A 18 5.61 7.99 -8.73
N GLU A 19 6.16 7.59 -7.60
CA GLU A 19 5.56 6.58 -6.72
C GLU A 19 4.24 7.06 -6.13
N ASN A 20 4.19 8.33 -5.68
CA ASN A 20 2.94 8.93 -5.18
C ASN A 20 1.89 8.97 -6.28
N LEU A 21 2.27 9.35 -7.50
CA LEU A 21 1.36 9.40 -8.65
C LEU A 21 0.76 8.03 -8.95
N LEU A 22 1.56 6.96 -8.96
CA LEU A 22 1.08 5.59 -9.21
C LEU A 22 0.13 5.09 -8.10
N ARG A 23 0.45 5.37 -6.84
CA ARG A 23 -0.41 5.02 -5.70
C ARG A 23 -1.72 5.81 -5.72
N TRP A 24 -1.64 7.09 -6.07
CA TRP A 24 -2.79 7.94 -6.28
C TRP A 24 -3.71 7.42 -7.40
N GLN A 25 -3.17 7.10 -8.57
CA GLN A 25 -3.93 6.53 -9.68
C GLN A 25 -4.64 5.24 -9.27
N ALA A 26 -3.96 4.36 -8.55
CA ALA A 26 -4.58 3.14 -8.05
C ALA A 26 -5.74 3.41 -7.05
N TYR A 27 -5.59 4.44 -6.19
CA TYR A 27 -6.66 4.87 -5.30
C TYR A 27 -7.86 5.39 -6.08
N GLU A 28 -7.64 6.26 -7.07
CA GLU A 28 -8.67 6.84 -7.94
C GLU A 28 -9.42 5.75 -8.73
N ASP A 29 -8.69 4.81 -9.33
CA ASP A 29 -9.26 3.65 -10.04
C ASP A 29 -10.18 2.81 -9.15
N VAL A 30 -9.79 2.60 -7.89
CA VAL A 30 -10.61 1.85 -6.92
C VAL A 30 -11.87 2.63 -6.58
N LEU A 31 -11.79 3.95 -6.32
CA LEU A 31 -12.96 4.78 -6.05
C LEU A 31 -13.94 4.71 -7.22
N GLN A 32 -13.46 4.88 -8.44
CA GLN A 32 -14.27 4.81 -9.66
C GLN A 32 -14.96 3.44 -9.80
N ARG A 33 -14.20 2.34 -9.61
CA ARG A 33 -14.71 0.96 -9.70
C ARG A 33 -15.86 0.69 -8.73
N TYR A 34 -15.81 1.29 -7.54
CA TYR A 34 -16.84 1.10 -6.52
C TYR A 34 -17.90 2.21 -6.47
N GLY A 35 -17.82 3.18 -7.39
CA GLY A 35 -18.80 4.29 -7.46
C GLY A 35 -18.70 5.23 -6.26
N ILE A 36 -17.53 5.35 -5.64
CA ILE A 36 -17.27 6.28 -4.55
C ILE A 36 -16.81 7.60 -5.18
N PRO A 37 -17.45 8.74 -4.84
CA PRO A 37 -17.04 10.03 -5.41
C PRO A 37 -15.64 10.42 -4.94
N LEU A 38 -14.84 10.95 -5.85
CA LEU A 38 -13.57 11.58 -5.54
C LEU A 38 -13.83 13.01 -5.04
N GLU A 39 -13.44 13.28 -3.80
CA GLU A 39 -13.61 14.59 -3.16
C GLU A 39 -12.21 15.18 -2.89
N ASN A 40 -11.90 16.33 -3.51
CA ASN A 40 -10.56 16.94 -3.42
C ASN A 40 -10.16 17.38 -2.00
N ASP A 41 -11.12 17.68 -1.15
CA ASP A 41 -10.90 18.05 0.25
C ASP A 41 -10.57 16.82 1.16
N ARG A 42 -10.66 15.60 0.61
CA ARG A 42 -10.25 14.35 1.25
C ARG A 42 -8.85 13.89 0.85
N ILE A 43 -8.07 14.78 0.27
CA ILE A 43 -6.72 14.49 -0.23
C ILE A 43 -5.72 15.38 0.49
N TRP A 44 -4.65 14.78 0.97
CA TRP A 44 -3.50 15.48 1.54
C TRP A 44 -2.23 14.95 0.89
N ASN A 45 -1.44 15.83 0.31
CA ASN A 45 -0.13 15.50 -0.25
C ASN A 45 0.94 16.38 0.37
N GLU A 46 2.02 15.78 0.88
CA GLU A 46 3.13 16.54 1.46
C GLU A 46 4.45 15.77 1.34
N SER A 47 4.90 15.09 2.39
CA SER A 47 6.12 14.31 2.41
C SER A 47 5.85 12.87 2.85
N TYR A 48 6.86 12.00 2.69
CA TYR A 48 6.79 10.61 3.18
C TYR A 48 7.18 10.46 4.66
N GLU A 49 7.29 11.55 5.39
CA GLU A 49 7.73 11.57 6.78
C GLU A 49 6.55 11.40 7.76
N VAL A 50 6.89 10.99 8.99
CA VAL A 50 5.92 10.79 10.08
C VAL A 50 5.13 12.07 10.37
N GLU A 51 5.79 13.22 10.31
CA GLU A 51 5.20 14.54 10.57
C GLU A 51 4.11 14.91 9.56
N SER A 52 4.20 14.42 8.33
CA SER A 52 3.13 14.62 7.32
C SER A 52 1.84 13.92 7.75
N GLY A 53 1.95 12.69 8.27
CA GLY A 53 0.80 11.96 8.83
C GLY A 53 0.15 12.67 10.01
N VAL A 54 0.96 13.25 10.91
CA VAL A 54 0.48 14.06 12.03
C VAL A 54 -0.32 15.26 11.53
N ARG A 55 0.25 16.04 10.59
CA ARG A 55 -0.41 17.23 10.04
C ARG A 55 -1.67 16.89 9.24
N ALA A 56 -1.65 15.82 8.48
CA ALA A 56 -2.82 15.32 7.76
C ALA A 56 -3.98 15.01 8.70
N PHE A 57 -3.73 14.31 9.80
CA PHE A 57 -4.78 14.02 10.78
C PHE A 57 -5.38 15.29 11.37
N ILE A 58 -4.55 16.22 11.84
CA ILE A 58 -5.00 17.50 12.40
C ILE A 58 -5.88 18.26 11.38
N HIS A 59 -5.42 18.34 10.13
CA HIS A 59 -6.16 19.00 9.05
C HIS A 59 -7.56 18.42 8.84
N PHE A 60 -7.67 17.09 8.74
CA PHE A 60 -8.97 16.44 8.50
C PHE A 60 -9.88 16.54 9.74
N GLN A 61 -9.31 16.48 10.94
CA GLN A 61 -10.06 16.66 12.18
C GLN A 61 -10.62 18.07 12.32
N GLU A 62 -9.81 19.11 12.08
CA GLU A 62 -10.24 20.52 12.13
C GLU A 62 -11.33 20.83 11.11
N LYS A 63 -11.27 20.21 9.95
CA LYS A 63 -12.28 20.36 8.90
C LYS A 63 -13.52 19.47 9.07
N HIS A 64 -13.59 18.64 10.09
CA HIS A 64 -14.65 17.65 10.30
C HIS A 64 -14.80 16.66 9.13
N LEU A 65 -13.67 16.27 8.52
CA LEU A 65 -13.59 15.38 7.37
C LEU A 65 -12.95 14.01 7.72
N LEU A 66 -13.13 13.54 8.96
CA LEU A 66 -12.66 12.21 9.34
C LEU A 66 -13.40 11.13 8.53
N PRO A 67 -12.67 10.17 7.92
CA PRO A 67 -13.25 9.14 7.05
C PRO A 67 -13.56 7.85 7.79
N ASP A 68 -14.13 6.87 7.08
CA ASP A 68 -14.18 5.49 7.55
C ASP A 68 -12.78 4.81 7.45
N ALA A 69 -11.96 5.26 6.48
CA ALA A 69 -10.58 4.76 6.37
C ALA A 69 -9.63 5.79 5.76
N PHE A 70 -8.39 5.81 6.28
CA PHE A 70 -7.26 6.51 5.70
C PHE A 70 -6.42 5.56 4.85
N VAL A 71 -6.11 5.97 3.63
CA VAL A 71 -5.19 5.30 2.71
C VAL A 71 -3.92 6.12 2.64
N CYS A 72 -2.89 5.68 3.37
CA CYS A 72 -1.62 6.37 3.43
C CYS A 72 -0.66 5.82 2.37
N ALA A 73 0.04 6.72 1.67
CA ALA A 73 0.96 6.33 0.61
C ALA A 73 2.16 5.52 1.13
N ASN A 74 2.56 5.70 2.40
CA ASN A 74 3.57 4.85 3.03
C ASN A 74 3.28 4.61 4.52
N GLU A 75 4.11 3.83 5.17
CA GLU A 75 3.95 3.52 6.60
C GLU A 75 4.35 4.64 7.54
N ASN A 76 5.33 5.47 7.20
CA ASN A 76 5.70 6.59 8.06
C ASN A 76 4.51 7.54 8.23
N ILE A 77 3.84 7.88 7.13
CA ILE A 77 2.60 8.68 7.15
C ILE A 77 1.54 7.99 8.03
N ALA A 78 1.32 6.68 7.82
CA ALA A 78 0.32 5.93 8.59
C ALA A 78 0.63 5.91 10.09
N VAL A 79 1.90 5.74 10.48
CA VAL A 79 2.34 5.77 11.89
C VAL A 79 2.11 7.16 12.48
N GLY A 80 2.49 8.24 11.78
CA GLY A 80 2.31 9.61 12.25
C GLY A 80 0.82 9.96 12.45
N LEU A 81 -0.01 9.57 11.50
CA LEU A 81 -1.47 9.74 11.56
C LEU A 81 -2.07 8.96 12.75
N CYS A 82 -1.73 7.69 12.89
CA CYS A 82 -2.19 6.87 14.00
C CYS A 82 -1.74 7.43 15.35
N HIS A 83 -0.49 7.91 15.44
CA HIS A 83 0.05 8.50 16.66
C HIS A 83 -0.76 9.72 17.10
N GLN A 84 -0.99 10.67 16.19
CA GLN A 84 -1.75 11.87 16.48
C GLN A 84 -3.21 11.55 16.83
N ALA A 85 -3.85 10.65 16.07
CA ALA A 85 -5.20 10.23 16.35
C ALA A 85 -5.36 9.63 17.75
N GLN A 86 -4.41 8.81 18.19
CA GLN A 86 -4.41 8.22 19.53
C GLN A 86 -4.18 9.26 20.63
N GLN A 87 -3.36 10.28 20.41
CA GLN A 87 -3.18 11.41 21.33
C GLN A 87 -4.49 12.18 21.54
N GLU A 88 -5.31 12.28 20.50
CA GLU A 88 -6.65 12.90 20.54
C GLU A 88 -7.75 11.96 21.03
N GLY A 89 -7.40 10.73 21.46
CA GLY A 89 -8.30 9.76 22.06
C GLY A 89 -9.04 8.85 21.09
N PHE A 90 -8.74 8.89 19.79
CA PHE A 90 -9.33 8.01 18.79
C PHE A 90 -8.79 6.58 18.90
N LYS A 91 -9.64 5.62 18.57
CA LYS A 91 -9.35 4.17 18.62
C LYS A 91 -9.30 3.60 17.20
N ILE A 92 -8.14 3.10 16.80
CA ILE A 92 -7.94 2.44 15.52
C ILE A 92 -7.96 0.93 15.75
N PRO A 93 -8.77 0.17 15.07
CA PRO A 93 -9.63 0.50 13.90
C PRO A 93 -11.09 0.87 14.25
N ALA A 94 -11.44 1.10 15.52
CA ALA A 94 -12.84 1.23 15.93
C ALA A 94 -13.51 2.49 15.39
N ASP A 95 -12.79 3.63 15.35
CA ASP A 95 -13.32 4.90 14.84
C ASP A 95 -13.08 5.06 13.34
N PHE A 96 -11.95 4.60 12.85
CA PHE A 96 -11.59 4.52 11.42
C PHE A 96 -10.46 3.53 11.20
N CYS A 97 -10.36 2.98 9.98
CA CYS A 97 -9.27 2.12 9.57
C CYS A 97 -8.09 2.95 9.03
N VAL A 98 -6.88 2.35 9.07
CA VAL A 98 -5.68 2.96 8.47
C VAL A 98 -4.91 1.89 7.69
N THR A 99 -4.44 2.27 6.49
CA THR A 99 -3.53 1.43 5.70
C THR A 99 -2.28 2.20 5.34
N GLY A 100 -1.17 1.50 5.23
CA GLY A 100 0.12 2.01 4.76
C GLY A 100 0.66 1.23 3.58
N PHE A 101 1.93 1.45 3.26
CA PHE A 101 2.68 0.79 2.20
C PHE A 101 4.15 0.67 2.63
N ASP A 102 4.89 -0.33 2.13
CA ASP A 102 6.32 -0.62 2.30
C ASP A 102 6.71 -1.61 3.40
N ASN A 103 5.90 -1.82 4.44
CA ASN A 103 6.20 -2.73 5.56
C ASN A 103 7.58 -2.46 6.20
N PHE A 104 7.85 -1.21 6.61
CA PHE A 104 9.10 -0.88 7.28
C PHE A 104 9.17 -1.45 8.70
N ASP A 105 10.36 -1.88 9.12
CA ASP A 105 10.61 -2.53 10.41
C ASP A 105 10.09 -1.74 11.61
N LYS A 106 10.16 -0.40 11.57
CA LYS A 106 9.67 0.48 12.64
C LYS A 106 8.17 0.35 12.86
N ALA A 107 7.39 0.20 11.80
CA ALA A 107 5.93 0.05 11.89
C ALA A 107 5.51 -1.31 12.48
N SER A 108 6.35 -2.32 12.40
CA SER A 108 6.10 -3.64 13.01
C SER A 108 5.97 -3.59 14.53
N TYR A 109 6.60 -2.61 15.18
CA TYR A 109 6.54 -2.39 16.63
C TYR A 109 5.44 -1.40 17.05
N TYR A 110 4.82 -0.71 16.10
CA TYR A 110 3.73 0.22 16.39
C TYR A 110 2.43 -0.52 16.76
N ARG A 111 1.56 0.11 17.53
CA ARG A 111 0.24 -0.43 17.90
C ARG A 111 -0.85 0.62 17.64
N PRO A 112 -1.90 0.28 16.86
CA PRO A 112 -2.14 -1.00 16.18
C PRO A 112 -1.12 -1.28 15.06
N ARG A 113 -0.83 -2.55 14.77
CA ARG A 113 0.02 -2.91 13.61
C ARG A 113 -0.68 -2.45 12.33
N ILE A 114 0.07 -1.78 11.47
CA ILE A 114 -0.47 -1.16 10.26
C ILE A 114 -0.70 -2.21 9.17
N THR A 115 -1.91 -2.29 8.64
CA THR A 115 -2.22 -3.03 7.42
C THR A 115 -1.47 -2.39 6.26
N THR A 116 -0.70 -3.17 5.52
CA THR A 116 0.28 -2.64 4.57
C THR A 116 0.47 -3.56 3.36
N VAL A 117 1.13 -3.05 2.34
CA VAL A 117 1.69 -3.84 1.24
C VAL A 117 3.17 -4.07 1.52
N SER A 118 3.58 -5.32 1.50
CA SER A 118 4.98 -5.73 1.70
C SER A 118 5.58 -6.28 0.42
N TYR A 119 6.86 -6.06 0.25
CA TYR A 119 7.70 -6.74 -0.73
C TYR A 119 8.91 -7.36 -0.02
N GLU A 120 9.33 -8.53 -0.45
CA GLU A 120 10.52 -9.18 0.07
C GLU A 120 11.76 -8.48 -0.49
N ARG A 121 12.53 -7.81 0.36
CA ARG A 121 13.72 -7.03 -0.03
C ARG A 121 14.77 -7.89 -0.70
N GLU A 122 14.92 -9.13 -0.22
CA GLU A 122 15.81 -10.14 -0.77
C GLU A 122 15.45 -10.44 -2.22
N VAL A 123 14.16 -10.63 -2.52
CA VAL A 123 13.67 -10.89 -3.90
C VAL A 123 13.94 -9.71 -4.82
N ILE A 124 13.78 -8.47 -4.32
CA ILE A 124 14.13 -7.28 -5.09
C ILE A 124 15.63 -7.21 -5.34
N ALA A 125 16.45 -7.47 -4.33
CA ALA A 125 17.90 -7.44 -4.45
C ALA A 125 18.41 -8.50 -5.45
N GLU A 126 17.90 -9.72 -5.37
CA GLU A 126 18.21 -10.80 -6.32
C GLU A 126 17.79 -10.41 -7.74
N ALA A 127 16.56 -9.91 -7.92
CA ALA A 127 16.07 -9.46 -9.22
C ALA A 127 16.91 -8.34 -9.82
N ALA A 128 17.35 -7.39 -8.99
CA ALA A 128 18.21 -6.29 -9.43
C ALA A 128 19.61 -6.79 -9.82
N MET A 129 20.19 -7.71 -9.05
CA MET A 129 21.48 -8.32 -9.38
C MET A 129 21.42 -9.14 -10.67
N ASP A 130 20.36 -9.91 -10.87
CA ASP A 130 20.14 -10.67 -12.12
C ASP A 130 20.11 -9.73 -13.33
N LEU A 131 19.36 -8.62 -13.24
CA LEU A 131 19.30 -7.63 -14.31
C LEU A 131 20.67 -6.99 -14.58
N LEU A 132 21.42 -6.65 -13.55
CA LEU A 132 22.78 -6.10 -13.69
C LEU A 132 23.72 -7.09 -14.38
N VAL A 133 23.68 -8.36 -14.02
CA VAL A 133 24.49 -9.41 -14.64
C VAL A 133 24.12 -9.60 -16.12
N GLN A 134 22.82 -9.57 -16.44
CA GLN A 134 22.34 -9.66 -17.83
C GLN A 134 22.81 -8.47 -18.69
N ILE A 135 22.65 -7.23 -18.18
CA ILE A 135 23.13 -6.03 -18.85
C ILE A 135 24.63 -6.11 -19.11
N TRP A 136 25.40 -6.52 -18.10
CA TRP A 136 26.85 -6.57 -18.17
C TRP A 136 27.37 -7.64 -19.13
N GLY A 137 26.69 -8.81 -19.17
CA GLY A 137 27.10 -9.94 -19.99
C GLY A 137 26.70 -9.84 -21.46
N GLN A 138 25.61 -9.17 -21.80
CA GLN A 138 25.02 -9.19 -23.14
C GLN A 138 25.02 -7.83 -23.86
N ASN A 139 25.46 -6.76 -23.21
CA ASN A 139 25.45 -5.40 -23.78
C ASN A 139 24.02 -4.95 -24.27
N THR A 140 22.98 -5.50 -23.66
CA THR A 140 21.56 -5.23 -23.97
C THR A 140 20.97 -4.25 -22.95
N THR A 141 19.96 -3.50 -23.36
CA THR A 141 19.11 -2.73 -22.43
C THR A 141 18.24 -3.71 -21.65
N ALA A 142 18.29 -3.63 -20.31
CA ALA A 142 17.43 -4.47 -19.50
C ALA A 142 15.97 -4.04 -19.60
N ASP A 143 15.08 -5.00 -19.70
CA ASP A 143 13.66 -4.80 -19.51
C ASP A 143 13.32 -4.62 -18.02
N CYS A 144 12.18 -4.00 -17.75
CA CYS A 144 11.67 -3.84 -16.39
C CYS A 144 11.28 -5.23 -15.83
N LYS A 145 11.81 -5.59 -14.65
CA LYS A 145 11.43 -6.83 -13.96
C LYS A 145 10.42 -6.48 -12.85
N MET A 146 9.21 -7.02 -12.98
CA MET A 146 8.18 -6.89 -11.94
C MET A 146 8.45 -7.85 -10.80
N VAL A 147 8.44 -7.34 -9.56
CA VAL A 147 8.57 -8.14 -8.34
C VAL A 147 7.20 -8.23 -7.67
N PRO A 148 6.74 -9.41 -7.27
CA PRO A 148 5.45 -9.57 -6.61
C PRO A 148 5.43 -8.87 -5.25
N VAL A 149 4.26 -8.35 -4.88
CA VAL A 149 4.01 -7.75 -3.57
C VAL A 149 2.96 -8.55 -2.82
N GLN A 150 2.98 -8.47 -1.50
CA GLN A 150 2.07 -9.18 -0.62
C GLN A 150 1.28 -8.20 0.25
N MET A 151 -0.05 -8.38 0.33
CA MET A 151 -0.89 -7.61 1.25
C MET A 151 -0.85 -8.22 2.64
N LEU A 152 -0.41 -7.45 3.63
CA LEU A 152 -0.40 -7.83 5.04
C LEU A 152 -1.57 -7.15 5.75
N PHE A 153 -2.64 -7.92 5.99
CA PHE A 153 -3.76 -7.45 6.81
C PHE A 153 -3.40 -7.54 8.29
N GLN A 154 -3.53 -6.43 9.00
CA GLN A 154 -3.12 -6.32 10.40
C GLN A 154 -4.19 -5.59 11.23
N ASP A 155 -3.80 -5.15 12.44
CA ASP A 155 -4.74 -4.64 13.44
C ASP A 155 -5.46 -3.35 12.98
N SER A 156 -4.78 -2.48 12.23
CA SER A 156 -5.28 -1.15 11.86
C SER A 156 -6.46 -1.14 10.88
N CYS A 157 -6.75 -2.26 10.23
CA CYS A 157 -7.98 -2.43 9.43
C CYS A 157 -9.04 -3.28 10.13
N GLY A 158 -8.78 -3.80 11.34
CA GLY A 158 -9.69 -4.64 12.09
C GLY A 158 -9.76 -6.11 11.64
N CYS A 159 -8.90 -6.53 10.71
CA CYS A 159 -8.81 -7.93 10.30
C CYS A 159 -8.13 -8.76 11.39
N LYS A 160 -8.70 -9.94 11.70
CA LYS A 160 -8.04 -10.90 12.58
C LYS A 160 -7.04 -11.74 11.76
N PRO A 161 -5.85 -12.07 12.29
CA PRO A 161 -4.84 -12.88 11.59
C PRO A 161 -5.35 -14.21 11.01
N GLU A 162 -6.30 -14.85 11.70
CA GLU A 162 -6.91 -16.11 11.25
C GLU A 162 -7.82 -15.96 10.03
N GLN A 163 -8.43 -14.77 9.85
CA GLN A 163 -9.25 -14.46 8.66
C GLN A 163 -8.39 -14.09 7.44
N VAL A 164 -7.14 -13.74 7.69
CA VAL A 164 -6.19 -13.32 6.67
C VAL A 164 -5.62 -14.52 5.92
N ARG A 165 -5.36 -15.67 6.59
CA ARG A 165 -4.80 -16.86 5.93
C ARG A 165 -5.70 -17.37 4.79
N SER A 166 -7.00 -17.49 5.01
CA SER A 166 -7.92 -17.96 3.97
C SER A 166 -8.12 -16.95 2.81
N ARG A 167 -7.86 -15.68 3.06
CA ARG A 167 -7.97 -14.60 2.07
C ARG A 167 -6.67 -14.37 1.30
N SER A 168 -5.52 -14.54 1.95
CA SER A 168 -4.20 -14.55 1.32
C SER A 168 -4.13 -15.68 0.30
N GLU A 169 -4.53 -16.91 0.67
CA GLU A 169 -4.60 -18.04 -0.27
C GLU A 169 -5.51 -17.75 -1.47
N TYR A 170 -6.65 -17.09 -1.26
CA TYR A 170 -7.56 -16.74 -2.37
C TYR A 170 -7.00 -15.65 -3.30
N ILE A 171 -6.24 -14.68 -2.76
CA ILE A 171 -5.59 -13.63 -3.55
C ILE A 171 -4.35 -14.21 -4.25
N GLU A 172 -3.58 -15.05 -3.56
CA GLU A 172 -2.45 -15.77 -4.14
C GLU A 172 -2.91 -16.66 -5.30
N ASP A 173 -3.98 -17.43 -5.14
CA ASP A 173 -4.54 -18.24 -6.21
C ASP A 173 -5.01 -17.42 -7.41
N ARG A 174 -5.64 -16.26 -7.20
CA ARG A 174 -6.03 -15.36 -8.30
C ARG A 174 -4.85 -14.70 -8.98
N ILE A 175 -3.89 -14.19 -8.23
CA ILE A 175 -2.69 -13.57 -8.79
C ILE A 175 -1.86 -14.64 -9.51
N PHE A 176 -1.73 -15.85 -8.96
CA PHE A 176 -1.06 -16.96 -9.62
C PHE A 176 -1.80 -17.46 -10.87
N GLN A 177 -3.13 -17.41 -10.91
CA GLN A 177 -3.89 -17.72 -12.12
C GLN A 177 -3.75 -16.62 -13.17
N GLU A 178 -3.83 -15.35 -12.81
CA GLU A 178 -3.65 -14.22 -13.73
C GLU A 178 -2.19 -14.13 -14.23
N VAL A 179 -1.20 -14.44 -13.40
CA VAL A 179 0.24 -14.48 -13.80
C VAL A 179 0.56 -15.73 -14.61
N ARG A 180 -0.14 -16.86 -14.42
CA ARG A 180 -0.01 -18.06 -15.27
C ARG A 180 -0.60 -17.88 -16.66
N GLU A 181 -1.60 -17.01 -16.80
CA GLU A 181 -2.19 -16.67 -18.11
C GLU A 181 -1.31 -15.66 -18.88
N ILE A 182 -0.41 -14.91 -18.21
CA ILE A 182 0.64 -14.11 -18.82
C ILE A 182 1.86 -15.01 -19.01
N ASP A 183 1.86 -15.71 -20.06
CA ASP A 183 2.81 -16.52 -20.85
C ASP A 183 4.32 -16.45 -20.50
N LEU A 184 4.69 -16.56 -19.21
CA LEU A 184 6.07 -16.80 -18.80
C LEU A 184 6.55 -18.24 -19.11
N HIS A 185 5.61 -19.13 -19.44
CA HIS A 185 5.94 -20.54 -19.70
C HIS A 185 6.48 -20.76 -21.13
N ASN A 186 6.17 -19.89 -22.07
CA ASN A 186 6.64 -20.05 -23.45
C ASN A 186 8.05 -19.49 -23.66
N GLU A 187 8.45 -18.42 -22.96
CA GLU A 187 9.80 -17.87 -23.12
C GLU A 187 10.91 -18.74 -22.51
N ILE A 188 10.60 -19.53 -21.48
CA ILE A 188 11.58 -20.42 -20.85
C ILE A 188 11.76 -21.70 -21.68
N MET A 189 10.79 -22.09 -22.49
CA MET A 189 10.88 -23.30 -23.33
C MET A 189 11.54 -23.06 -24.69
N GLU A 190 11.65 -21.83 -25.15
CA GLU A 190 12.37 -21.45 -26.36
C GLU A 190 13.88 -21.25 -26.17
N LEU A 191 14.37 -21.29 -24.93
CA LEU A 191 15.80 -21.20 -24.58
C LEU A 191 16.48 -22.56 -24.33
N LYS A 192 15.85 -23.66 -24.76
CA LYS A 192 16.45 -25.01 -24.88
C LYS A 192 16.53 -25.43 -26.33
#